data_fc0aada2033a115e3e0155067c1d5a7a
#
_entry.id   fc0aada2033a115e3e0155067c1d5a7a
#
_cell.length_a   1.000
_cell.length_b   1.000
_cell.length_c   1.000
_cell.angle_alpha   90.00
_cell.angle_beta   90.00
_cell.angle_gamma   90.00
#
_symmetry.space_group_name_H-M   'P 1'
#
loop_
_entity.id
_entity.type
_entity.pdbx_description
1 polymer ?
#
loop_
_entity_poly.entity_id
_entity_poly.type
_entity_poly.pdbx_seq_one_letter_code
_entity_poly.pdbx_strand_id
1 'polypeptide(L)' 'MSLTQDELQTVINLVDARLERQYNEEYQTILDKLTEFQWRTYDDKN' A
#
# COMPACT_ATOMS: atom_id res chain seq x y z
N MET A 1 -16.80 2.81 -1.84
CA MET A 1 -15.84 3.85 -1.41
C MET A 1 -14.48 3.55 -2.00
N SER A 2 -13.88 4.53 -2.64
CA SER A 2 -12.58 4.36 -3.25
C SER A 2 -11.57 5.31 -2.63
N LEU A 3 -10.32 4.91 -2.63
CA LEU A 3 -9.23 5.72 -2.10
C LEU A 3 -8.61 6.53 -3.24
N THR A 4 -8.23 7.76 -2.93
CA THR A 4 -7.43 8.54 -3.87
C THR A 4 -6.01 7.98 -3.87
N GLN A 5 -5.22 8.37 -4.87
CA GLN A 5 -3.83 7.94 -4.93
C GLN A 5 -3.05 8.45 -3.71
N ASP A 6 -3.35 9.67 -3.29
CA ASP A 6 -2.70 10.23 -2.10
C ASP A 6 -3.04 9.44 -0.85
N GLU A 7 -4.30 9.07 -0.70
CA GLU A 7 -4.73 8.28 0.45
C GLU A 7 -4.09 6.90 0.43
N LEU A 8 -4.06 6.29 -0.72
CA LEU A 8 -3.45 4.97 -0.88
C LEU A 8 -1.96 5.02 -0.54
N GLN A 9 -1.27 6.03 -1.05
CA GLN A 9 0.15 6.20 -0.75
C GLN A 9 0.37 6.40 0.75
N THR A 10 -0.51 7.14 1.40
CA THR A 10 -0.40 7.36 2.84
C THR A 10 -0.52 6.04 3.60
N VAL A 11 -1.48 5.21 3.21
CA VAL A 11 -1.66 3.90 3.86
C VAL A 11 -0.42 3.04 3.65
N ILE A 12 0.10 3.01 2.44
CA ILE A 12 1.30 2.23 2.13
C ILE A 12 2.47 2.71 3.00
N ASN A 13 2.64 4.01 3.13
CA ASN A 13 3.70 4.58 3.95
C ASN A 13 3.56 4.19 5.41
N LEU A 14 2.34 4.19 5.92
CA LEU A 14 2.08 3.82 7.31
C LEU A 14 2.43 2.36 7.58
N VAL A 15 2.06 1.48 6.67
CA VAL A 15 2.37 0.05 6.83
C VAL A 15 3.88 -0.15 6.72
N ASP A 16 4.52 0.52 5.77
CA ASP A 16 5.95 0.43 5.60
C ASP A 16 6.70 0.89 6.85
N ALA A 17 6.28 2.01 7.42
CA ALA A 17 6.89 2.52 8.65
C ALA A 17 6.74 1.54 9.81
N ARG A 18 5.59 0.90 9.88
CA ARG A 18 5.35 -0.11 10.92
C ARG A 18 6.31 -1.29 10.76
N LEU A 19 6.52 -1.72 9.51
CA LEU A 19 7.42 -2.83 9.23
C LEU A 19 8.87 -2.49 9.56
N GLU A 20 9.26 -1.24 9.41
CA GLU A 20 10.60 -0.81 9.77
C GLU A 20 10.84 -0.89 11.26
N ARG A 21 9.81 -0.66 12.05
CA ARG A 21 9.92 -0.73 13.52
C ARG A 21 9.96 -2.15 14.01
N GLN A 22 9.12 -2.99 13.45
CA GLN A 22 9.07 -4.40 13.82
C GLN A 22 8.45 -5.19 12.67
N TYR A 23 9.21 -6.11 12.11
CA TYR A 23 8.74 -6.89 10.98
C TYR A 23 7.54 -7.74 11.37
N ASN A 24 6.56 -7.82 10.49
CA ASN A 24 5.35 -8.62 10.67
C ASN A 24 4.94 -9.17 9.32
N GLU A 25 4.86 -10.51 9.22
CA GLU A 25 4.52 -11.18 7.95
C GLU A 25 3.18 -10.74 7.40
N GLU A 26 2.19 -10.59 8.28
CA GLU A 26 0.86 -10.17 7.83
C GLU A 26 0.91 -8.77 7.23
N TYR A 27 1.66 -7.88 7.85
CA TYR A 27 1.79 -6.53 7.34
C TYR A 27 2.56 -6.51 6.03
N GLN A 28 3.56 -7.37 5.89
CA GLN A 28 4.29 -7.46 4.64
C GLN A 28 3.38 -7.92 3.51
N THR A 29 2.51 -8.89 3.79
CA THR A 29 1.54 -9.37 2.81
C THR A 29 0.58 -8.26 2.43
N ILE A 30 0.11 -7.52 3.40
CA ILE A 30 -0.79 -6.39 3.15
C ILE A 30 -0.10 -5.33 2.31
N LEU A 31 1.14 -5.03 2.64
CA LEU A 31 1.90 -4.04 1.88
C LEU A 31 2.07 -4.46 0.43
N ASP A 32 2.37 -5.73 0.21
CA ASP A 32 2.51 -6.26 -1.15
C ASP A 32 1.20 -6.10 -1.93
N LYS A 33 0.08 -6.40 -1.31
CA LYS A 33 -1.22 -6.27 -1.96
C LYS A 33 -1.56 -4.82 -2.25
N LEU A 34 -1.26 -3.94 -1.30
CA LEU A 34 -1.52 -2.51 -1.50
C LEU A 34 -0.67 -1.94 -2.63
N THR A 35 0.59 -2.34 -2.70
CA THR A 35 1.49 -1.90 -3.75
C THR A 35 1.00 -2.39 -5.10
N GLU A 36 0.57 -3.63 -5.19
CA GLU A 36 0.03 -4.17 -6.43
C GLU A 36 -1.24 -3.44 -6.84
N PHE A 37 -2.11 -3.14 -5.87
CA PHE A 37 -3.33 -2.40 -6.14
C PHE A 37 -3.02 -1.00 -6.66
N GLN A 38 -2.03 -0.34 -6.07
CA GLN A 38 -1.62 0.98 -6.50
C GLN A 38 -1.13 0.96 -7.96
N TRP A 39 -0.32 -0.04 -8.30
CA TRP A 39 0.17 -0.18 -9.67
C TRP A 39 -0.95 -0.40 -10.66
N ARG A 40 -1.90 -1.25 -10.33
CA ARG A 40 -3.04 -1.54 -11.19
C ARG A 40 -3.89 -0.30 -11.42
N THR A 41 -4.16 0.43 -10.36
CA THR A 41 -4.96 1.64 -10.44
C THR A 41 -4.26 2.68 -11.31
N TYR A 42 -2.96 2.74 -11.22
CA TYR A 42 -2.16 3.67 -12.00
C TYR A 42 -2.22 3.30 -13.48
N ASP A 43 -2.08 2.01 -13.78
CA ASP A 43 -2.13 1.53 -15.16
C ASP A 43 -3.47 1.73 -15.81
N ASP A 44 -4.54 1.53 -15.05
CA ASP A 44 -5.91 1.64 -15.58
C ASP A 44 -6.21 3.04 -16.10
N LYS A 45 -5.51 4.02 -15.64
CA LYS A 45 -5.72 5.38 -16.09
C LYS A 45 -5.19 5.65 -17.49
N ASN A 46 -4.33 4.79 -17.94
CA ASN A 46 -3.77 4.91 -19.28
C ASN A 46 -4.54 4.05 -20.26
#